data_072b16f07de7f11bc7a4960d8ce2a850
#
_entry.id   072b16f07de7f11bc7a4960d8ce2a850
#
_cell.length_a   1.000
_cell.length_b   1.000
_cell.length_c   1.000
_cell.angle_alpha   90.00
_cell.angle_beta   90.00
_cell.angle_gamma   90.00
#
_symmetry.space_group_name_H-M   'P 1'
#
loop_
_entity.id
_entity.type
_entity.pdbx_description
1 polymer ?
#
loop_
_entity_poly.entity_id
_entity_poly.type
_entity_poly.pdbx_seq_one_letter_code
_entity_poly.pdbx_strand_id
1 'polypeptide(L)'
;MNLYFRDSYGKKRLIASDLQFKEEVWGHIQKFLNDHNFISHYTRMWYADGYTWYDVGSHTEFFCVDVNLMEQYENEQEEEKTLYNTTQRSKHAFGYRPE
;
A
#
# COMPACT_ATOMS: atom_id res chain seq x y z
N MET A 1 -10.51 -10.54 1.87
CA MET A 1 -9.30 -10.45 2.69
C MET A 1 -9.54 -9.59 3.91
N ASN A 2 -8.76 -9.82 4.93
CA ASN A 2 -8.92 -9.14 6.21
C ASN A 2 -7.75 -8.20 6.46
N LEU A 3 -8.04 -7.05 7.01
CA LEU A 3 -7.05 -6.02 7.31
C LEU A 3 -6.85 -5.93 8.81
N TYR A 4 -5.58 -5.97 9.24
CA TYR A 4 -5.22 -5.91 10.65
C TYR A 4 -4.29 -4.73 10.92
N PHE A 5 -4.36 -4.23 12.13
CA PHE A 5 -3.41 -3.27 12.67
C PHE A 5 -2.53 -3.99 13.67
N ARG A 6 -1.21 -3.96 13.46
CA ARG A 6 -0.25 -4.57 14.37
C ARG A 6 0.40 -3.48 15.20
N ASP A 7 0.16 -3.51 16.51
CA ASP A 7 0.64 -2.45 17.38
C ASP A 7 2.12 -2.67 17.75
N SER A 8 2.67 -1.74 18.54
CA SER A 8 4.07 -1.77 18.88
C SER A 8 4.47 -2.95 19.75
N TYR A 9 3.50 -3.66 20.31
CA TYR A 9 3.75 -4.87 21.10
C TYR A 9 3.63 -6.13 20.25
N GLY A 10 3.39 -5.98 18.95
CA GLY A 10 3.27 -7.11 18.04
C GLY A 10 1.89 -7.74 18.00
N LYS A 11 0.91 -7.14 18.64
CA LYS A 11 -0.45 -7.67 18.68
C LYS A 11 -1.24 -7.19 17.47
N LYS A 12 -1.90 -8.12 16.78
CA LYS A 12 -2.74 -7.80 15.64
C LYS A 12 -4.18 -7.60 16.07
N ARG A 13 -4.81 -6.57 15.53
CA ARG A 13 -6.21 -6.28 15.79
C ARG A 13 -6.92 -6.14 14.44
N LEU A 14 -8.03 -6.85 14.29
CA LEU A 14 -8.80 -6.80 13.04
C LEU A 14 -9.46 -5.43 12.91
N ILE A 15 -9.23 -4.78 11.77
CA ILE A 15 -9.82 -3.47 11.46
C ILE A 15 -11.00 -3.63 10.52
N ALA A 16 -10.85 -4.47 9.49
CA ALA A 16 -11.89 -4.67 8.47
C ALA A 16 -11.79 -6.07 7.91
N SER A 17 -12.92 -6.64 7.50
CA SER A 17 -12.97 -7.99 6.97
C SER A 17 -13.74 -8.01 5.65
N ASP A 18 -13.59 -9.12 4.92
CA ASP A 18 -14.29 -9.35 3.67
C ASP A 18 -14.02 -8.29 2.62
N LEU A 19 -12.81 -7.72 2.64
CA LEU A 19 -12.41 -6.75 1.63
C LEU A 19 -12.11 -7.47 0.32
N GLN A 20 -12.51 -6.87 -0.80
CA GLN A 20 -12.40 -7.51 -2.11
C GLN A 20 -11.27 -6.93 -2.94
N PHE A 21 -10.97 -5.64 -2.78
CA PHE A 21 -10.02 -4.94 -3.62
C PHE A 21 -8.96 -4.23 -2.78
N LYS A 22 -7.75 -4.11 -3.34
CA LYS A 22 -6.66 -3.42 -2.66
C LYS A 22 -6.98 -1.96 -2.36
N GLU A 23 -7.84 -1.35 -3.18
CA GLU A 23 -8.25 0.04 -2.95
C GLU A 23 -9.06 0.18 -1.67
N GLU A 24 -9.86 -0.82 -1.36
CA GLU A 24 -10.62 -0.83 -0.10
C GLU A 24 -9.67 -0.90 1.10
N VAL A 25 -8.62 -1.72 0.97
CA VAL A 25 -7.61 -1.83 2.03
C VAL A 25 -7.00 -0.47 2.30
N TRP A 26 -6.56 0.20 1.25
CA TRP A 26 -5.91 1.50 1.40
C TRP A 26 -6.87 2.54 1.98
N GLY A 27 -8.13 2.51 1.57
CA GLY A 27 -9.15 3.41 2.13
C GLY A 27 -9.32 3.25 3.61
N HIS A 28 -9.34 2.02 4.09
CA HIS A 28 -9.46 1.75 5.52
C HIS A 28 -8.21 2.18 6.29
N ILE A 29 -7.03 1.99 5.70
CA ILE A 29 -5.79 2.44 6.32
C ILE A 29 -5.80 3.95 6.48
N GLN A 30 -6.19 4.67 5.42
CA GLN A 30 -6.23 6.13 5.48
C GLN A 30 -7.22 6.63 6.51
N LYS A 31 -8.38 5.99 6.59
CA LYS A 31 -9.38 6.36 7.59
C LYS A 31 -8.83 6.17 9.00
N PHE A 32 -8.16 5.06 9.23
CA PHE A 32 -7.55 4.79 10.54
C PHE A 32 -6.52 5.86 10.89
N LEU A 33 -5.67 6.22 9.93
CA LEU A 33 -4.65 7.24 10.16
C LEU A 33 -5.29 8.60 10.47
N ASN A 34 -6.34 8.97 9.72
CA ASN A 34 -7.03 10.22 9.97
C ASN A 34 -7.67 10.24 11.34
N ASP A 35 -8.28 9.12 11.75
CA ASP A 35 -8.95 9.05 13.05
C ASP A 35 -7.95 9.17 14.20
N HIS A 36 -6.68 8.86 13.95
CA HIS A 36 -5.64 8.94 14.96
C HIS A 36 -4.70 10.14 14.76
N ASN A 37 -5.09 11.07 13.89
CA ASN A 37 -4.34 12.29 13.62
C ASN A 37 -2.90 12.02 13.17
N PHE A 38 -2.71 10.96 12.41
CA PHE A 38 -1.40 10.58 11.90
C PHE A 38 -1.32 10.92 10.42
N ILE A 39 -0.23 11.58 10.02
CA ILE A 39 0.01 11.91 8.63
C ILE A 39 1.15 11.05 8.11
N SER A 40 0.85 10.21 7.12
CA SER A 40 1.86 9.36 6.52
C SER A 40 2.62 10.17 5.47
N HIS A 41 3.95 10.17 5.58
CA HIS A 41 4.81 10.83 4.60
C HIS A 41 5.26 9.89 3.51
N TYR A 42 5.10 8.58 3.70
CA TYR A 42 5.42 7.58 2.69
C TYR A 42 4.77 6.26 3.08
N THR A 43 4.63 5.39 2.10
CA THR A 43 4.13 4.04 2.36
C THR A 43 5.05 3.04 1.69
N ARG A 44 5.48 2.06 2.46
CA ARG A 44 6.32 0.99 1.97
C ARG A 44 5.58 -0.32 2.16
N MET A 45 5.67 -1.21 1.19
CA MET A 45 4.93 -2.47 1.21
C MET A 45 5.85 -3.64 0.91
N TRP A 46 5.57 -4.78 1.55
CA TRP A 46 6.26 -6.02 1.25
C TRP A 46 5.38 -7.18 1.67
N TYR A 47 5.73 -8.38 1.18
CA TYR A 47 5.01 -9.60 1.55
C TYR A 47 5.92 -10.48 2.39
N ALA A 48 5.43 -10.89 3.55
CA ALA A 48 6.20 -11.76 4.45
C ALA A 48 5.23 -12.47 5.40
N ASP A 49 5.55 -13.72 5.71
CA ASP A 49 4.84 -14.51 6.71
C ASP A 49 3.34 -14.65 6.42
N GLY A 50 2.98 -14.69 5.13
CA GLY A 50 1.59 -14.85 4.73
C GLY A 50 0.79 -13.59 4.68
N TYR A 51 1.42 -12.42 4.87
CA TYR A 51 0.73 -11.12 4.90
C TYR A 51 1.42 -10.12 4.00
N THR A 52 0.62 -9.22 3.42
CA THR A 52 1.18 -8.01 2.81
C THR A 52 1.20 -6.94 3.90
N TRP A 53 2.38 -6.40 4.15
CA TRP A 53 2.61 -5.42 5.20
C TRP A 53 2.68 -4.03 4.63
N TYR A 54 2.12 -3.06 5.37
CA TYR A 54 2.16 -1.64 5.02
C TYR A 54 2.88 -0.88 6.13
N ASP A 55 3.98 -0.22 5.76
CA ASP A 55 4.71 0.65 6.68
C ASP A 55 4.38 2.08 6.29
N VAL A 56 3.67 2.78 7.14
CA VAL A 56 3.22 4.15 6.86
C VAL A 56 4.08 5.19 7.56
N GLY A 57 5.23 4.77 8.06
CA GLY A 57 6.16 5.70 8.69
C GLY A 57 6.15 5.70 10.21
N SER A 58 5.38 4.80 10.81
CA SER A 58 5.38 4.64 12.26
C SER A 58 6.35 3.52 12.63
N HIS A 59 7.46 3.76 13.11
CA HIS A 59 8.56 2.80 13.30
C HIS A 59 8.18 1.47 13.90
N THR A 60 7.10 1.40 14.68
CA THR A 60 6.76 0.19 15.43
C THR A 60 5.39 -0.36 15.12
N GLU A 61 4.59 0.34 14.34
CA GLU A 61 3.20 -0.05 14.07
C GLU A 61 2.99 -0.22 12.57
N PHE A 62 2.26 -1.26 12.20
CA PHE A 62 2.10 -1.61 10.78
C PHE A 62 0.67 -2.06 10.53
N PHE A 63 0.27 -2.02 9.25
CA PHE A 63 -0.96 -2.66 8.82
C PHE A 63 -0.59 -3.89 8.02
N CYS A 64 -1.47 -4.90 8.02
CA CYS A 64 -1.25 -6.07 7.19
C CYS A 64 -2.55 -6.71 6.74
N VAL A 65 -2.51 -7.32 5.57
CA VAL A 65 -3.64 -8.11 5.05
C VAL A 65 -3.18 -9.53 4.82
N ASP A 66 -4.11 -10.46 4.92
CA ASP A 66 -3.83 -11.89 4.93
C ASP A 66 -3.73 -12.50 3.52
N VAL A 67 -3.40 -11.70 2.53
CA VAL A 67 -3.15 -12.19 1.16
C VAL A 67 -1.94 -11.46 0.60
N ASN A 68 -1.43 -11.98 -0.53
CA ASN A 68 -0.31 -11.35 -1.23
C ASN A 68 -0.84 -10.37 -2.26
N LEU A 69 -0.68 -9.08 -2.01
CA LEU A 69 -1.12 -8.03 -2.92
C LEU A 69 0.01 -7.48 -3.79
N MET A 70 1.24 -7.90 -3.54
CA MET A 70 2.39 -7.30 -4.23
C MET A 70 2.34 -7.53 -5.74
N GLU A 71 1.88 -8.67 -6.16
CA GLU A 71 1.77 -8.98 -7.59
C GLU A 71 0.83 -8.01 -8.31
N GLN A 72 -0.28 -7.66 -7.67
CA GLN A 72 -1.23 -6.72 -8.26
C GLN A 72 -0.61 -5.35 -8.47
N TYR A 73 0.12 -4.86 -7.46
CA TYR A 73 0.75 -3.55 -7.55
C TYR A 73 1.86 -3.54 -8.59
N GLU A 74 2.61 -4.61 -8.69
CA GLU A 74 3.69 -4.71 -9.68
C GLU A 74 3.14 -4.69 -11.10
N ASN A 75 2.05 -5.40 -11.33
CA ASN A 75 1.42 -5.43 -12.65
C ASN A 75 0.90 -4.05 -13.06
N GLU A 76 0.33 -3.33 -12.13
CA GLU A 76 -0.14 -1.97 -12.40
C GLU A 76 1.01 -1.05 -12.79
N GLN A 77 2.11 -1.14 -12.09
CA GLN A 77 3.27 -0.32 -12.39
C GLN A 77 3.83 -0.62 -13.77
N GLU A 78 3.85 -1.89 -14.15
CA GLU A 78 4.29 -2.28 -15.47
C GLU A 78 3.38 -1.72 -16.55
N GLU A 79 2.08 -1.77 -16.34
CA GLU A 79 1.12 -1.22 -17.29
C GLU A 79 1.33 0.28 -17.46
N GLU A 80 1.53 0.97 -16.37
CA GLU A 80 1.78 2.41 -16.41
C GLU A 80 3.05 2.72 -17.20
N LYS A 81 4.09 1.96 -16.99
CA LYS A 81 5.34 2.13 -17.73
C LYS A 81 5.14 1.93 -19.21
N THR A 82 4.38 0.90 -19.57
CA THR A 82 4.11 0.61 -20.97
C THR A 82 3.36 1.76 -21.63
N LEU A 83 2.33 2.25 -20.97
CA LEU A 83 1.58 3.40 -21.50
C LEU A 83 2.48 4.61 -21.67
N TYR A 84 3.30 4.88 -20.70
CA TYR A 84 4.22 5.98 -20.76
C TYR A 84 5.11 5.87 -22.00
N ASN A 85 5.68 4.69 -22.22
CA ASN A 85 6.60 4.49 -23.33
C ASN A 85 5.94 4.64 -24.68
N THR A 86 4.66 4.35 -24.76
CA THR A 86 3.96 4.45 -26.05
C THR A 86 3.43 5.83 -26.34
N THR A 87 3.18 6.62 -25.30
CA THR A 87 2.60 7.93 -25.50
C THR A 87 3.61 9.04 -25.55
N GLN A 88 4.76 8.92 -25.03
CA GLN A 88 5.59 9.94 -24.86
C GLN A 88 6.77 9.86 -24.89
N ARG A 89 7.04 9.93 -24.78
CA ARG A 89 8.02 9.98 -24.74
C ARG A 89 8.32 11.21 -24.57
N SER A 90 7.94 11.71 -24.02
CA SER A 90 8.14 12.81 -23.74
C SER A 90 8.09 13.34 -22.50
N LYS A 91 7.97 13.47 -21.67
CA LYS A 91 7.92 13.95 -20.50
C LYS A 91 8.48 13.78 -19.44
N HIS A 92 8.21 13.62 -19.22
CA HIS A 92 8.54 13.51 -18.27
C HIS A 92 8.62 13.69 -17.68
N ALA A 93 8.36 14.03 -17.61
CA ALA A 93 8.42 14.20 -16.92
C ALA A 93 8.43 14.13 -16.09
N PHE A 94 8.11 14.02 -15.63
CA PHE A 94 8.14 14.03 -14.80
C PHE A 94 9.03 13.90 -14.30
N GLY A 95 9.17 13.86 -14.42
CA GLY A 95 9.82 13.75 -14.05
C GLY A 95 10.50 13.23 -14.02
N TYR A 96 10.33 13.03 -14.09
CA TYR A 96 10.72 12.54 -14.21
C TYR A 96 11.34 12.01 -14.70
N ARG A 97 11.22 11.55 -14.83
CA ARG A 97 11.52 10.98 -15.40
C ARG A 97 11.92 10.82 -16.25
N PRO A 98 11.70 10.71 -16.92
CA PRO A 98 11.91 10.47 -17.74
C PRO A 98 12.49 10.15 -18.17
N GLU A 99 12.43 9.74 -18.27
CA GLU A 99 12.87 9.52 -18.57
C GLU A 99 13.55 9.58 -18.71
#